data_c725be48fc5eccc7f98f4f7bd3e1589b
#
_entry.id   c725be48fc5eccc7f98f4f7bd3e1589b
#
_cell.length_a   1.000
_cell.length_b   1.000
_cell.length_c   1.000
_cell.angle_alpha   90.00
_cell.angle_beta   90.00
_cell.angle_gamma   90.00
#
_symmetry.space_group_name_H-M   'P 1'
#
loop_
_entity.id
_entity.type
_entity.pdbx_description
1 polymer ?
#
loop_
_entity_poly.entity_id
_entity_poly.type
_entity_poly.pdbx_seq_one_letter_code
_entity_poly.pdbx_strand_id
1 'polypeptide(L)'
;MVIPSTLVGAFINGCVAIDLGLGRATGTDSATAQAIRSDFMQAARSFPEEISKIQHYFDVQNQSGKVRAAIAEGVDVPLYILGSSTNSAHLAAAKGLPYAFGSHFASTHLHSALGIYKQEFQPSEVLNQPYTIAGVNVIIADTDAEAQILFTSLIKMFYGIFTGASKPLQPPVEMDDELRQMFQHPTVYQTLKYSFVGSKATVKAGIQRFLEDTQVDELMVSSNVFGFENRIKSVELLAEIIKEINNS
;
A
#
# COMPACT_ATOMS: atom_id res chain seq x y z
N MET A 1 8.86 -1.64 -18.67
CA MET A 1 8.86 -1.93 -17.22
C MET A 1 10.09 -2.76 -16.93
N VAL A 2 11.03 -2.24 -16.13
CA VAL A 2 12.20 -3.02 -15.69
C VAL A 2 11.78 -3.64 -14.34
N ILE A 3 11.56 -4.96 -14.32
CA ILE A 3 11.43 -5.69 -13.06
C ILE A 3 12.81 -5.64 -12.42
N PRO A 4 12.98 -5.09 -11.21
CA PRO A 4 14.29 -5.06 -10.57
C PRO A 4 14.84 -6.48 -10.47
N SER A 5 16.09 -6.67 -10.90
CA SER A 5 16.79 -7.97 -10.87
C SER A 5 16.87 -8.61 -9.47
N THR A 6 16.67 -7.84 -8.41
CA THR A 6 16.55 -8.29 -7.03
C THR A 6 15.33 -9.15 -6.72
N LEU A 7 14.22 -9.00 -7.47
CA LEU A 7 13.04 -9.86 -7.31
C LEU A 7 13.27 -11.27 -7.84
N VAL A 8 14.09 -11.42 -8.88
CA VAL A 8 14.36 -12.70 -9.53
C VAL A 8 15.17 -13.66 -8.65
N GLY A 9 16.04 -13.14 -7.79
CA GLY A 9 16.87 -13.96 -6.88
C GLY A 9 16.10 -14.68 -5.78
N ALA A 10 14.90 -14.23 -5.43
CA ALA A 10 14.08 -14.82 -4.37
C ALA A 10 13.35 -16.10 -4.80
N PHE A 11 13.21 -16.35 -6.10
CA PHE A 11 12.53 -17.54 -6.64
C PHE A 11 13.38 -18.82 -6.63
N ILE A 12 14.70 -18.70 -6.44
CA ILE A 12 15.63 -19.83 -6.62
C ILE A 12 15.56 -20.85 -5.47
N ASN A 13 14.97 -20.53 -4.33
CA ASN A 13 14.97 -21.38 -3.13
C ASN A 13 13.59 -21.98 -2.73
N GLY A 14 12.61 -21.98 -3.63
CA GLY A 14 11.33 -22.72 -3.39
C GLY A 14 10.46 -22.17 -2.25
N CYS A 15 10.73 -20.98 -1.70
CA CYS A 15 9.82 -20.27 -0.82
C CYS A 15 8.94 -19.33 -1.63
N VAL A 16 7.69 -19.71 -1.80
CA VAL A 16 6.64 -18.83 -2.34
C VAL A 16 6.29 -17.80 -1.22
N ALA A 17 6.99 -16.69 -1.20
CA ALA A 17 6.77 -15.63 -0.23
C ALA A 17 6.82 -14.24 -0.88
N ILE A 18 6.46 -14.15 -2.18
CA ILE A 18 6.50 -12.89 -2.92
C ILE A 18 5.18 -12.71 -3.66
N ASP A 19 4.50 -11.62 -3.34
CA ASP A 19 3.36 -11.11 -4.08
C ASP A 19 3.82 -9.98 -5.01
N LEU A 20 3.34 -9.94 -6.25
CA LEU A 20 3.66 -8.90 -7.20
C LEU A 20 2.56 -7.84 -7.26
N GLY A 21 2.77 -6.72 -6.58
CA GLY A 21 1.87 -5.58 -6.61
C GLY A 21 2.11 -4.69 -7.84
N LEU A 22 1.09 -4.47 -8.66
CA LEU A 22 1.16 -3.68 -9.89
C LEU A 22 0.32 -2.41 -9.75
N GLY A 23 0.96 -1.24 -9.84
CA GLY A 23 0.30 0.07 -9.78
C GLY A 23 0.57 0.91 -11.03
N ARG A 24 -0.43 1.67 -11.45
CA ARG A 24 -0.31 2.59 -12.58
C ARG A 24 0.51 3.83 -12.26
N ALA A 25 0.40 4.34 -11.01
CA ALA A 25 1.11 5.53 -10.56
C ALA A 25 2.62 5.28 -10.49
N THR A 26 3.40 6.31 -10.79
CA THR A 26 4.86 6.21 -10.86
C THR A 26 5.56 6.04 -9.53
N GLY A 27 4.88 6.30 -8.41
CA GLY A 27 5.44 6.18 -7.04
C GLY A 27 6.56 7.18 -6.73
N THR A 28 6.74 8.20 -7.57
CA THR A 28 7.83 9.19 -7.45
C THR A 28 7.35 10.57 -7.89
N ASP A 29 8.20 11.61 -7.72
CA ASP A 29 7.93 12.95 -8.20
C ASP A 29 7.89 13.02 -9.74
N SER A 30 7.29 14.10 -10.27
CA SER A 30 7.05 14.26 -11.70
C SER A 30 8.34 14.33 -12.54
N ALA A 31 9.42 14.88 -12.02
CA ALA A 31 10.69 14.99 -12.74
C ALA A 31 11.37 13.63 -12.88
N THR A 32 11.45 12.88 -11.79
CA THR A 32 11.96 11.50 -11.79
C THR A 32 11.08 10.59 -12.66
N ALA A 33 9.77 10.77 -12.56
CA ALA A 33 8.83 10.01 -13.35
C ALA A 33 9.03 10.23 -14.85
N GLN A 34 9.20 11.50 -15.29
CA GLN A 34 9.51 11.84 -16.70
C GLN A 34 10.86 11.28 -17.18
N ALA A 35 11.86 11.25 -16.29
CA ALA A 35 13.16 10.65 -16.61
C ALA A 35 13.09 9.14 -16.85
N ILE A 36 12.18 8.44 -16.16
CA ILE A 36 11.97 6.99 -16.29
C ILE A 36 11.08 6.66 -17.49
N ARG A 37 10.03 7.46 -17.74
CA ARG A 37 9.05 7.26 -18.81
C ARG A 37 8.68 8.59 -19.46
N SER A 38 8.92 8.71 -20.75
CA SER A 38 8.63 9.93 -21.52
C SER A 38 7.13 10.16 -21.79
N ASP A 39 6.29 9.13 -21.74
CA ASP A 39 4.85 9.22 -22.01
C ASP A 39 4.01 8.50 -20.93
N PHE A 40 3.60 9.27 -19.91
CA PHE A 40 2.74 8.78 -18.84
C PHE A 40 1.31 8.45 -19.28
N MET A 41 0.80 9.20 -20.24
CA MET A 41 -0.57 9.01 -20.72
C MET A 41 -0.70 7.71 -21.48
N GLN A 42 0.30 7.40 -22.30
CA GLN A 42 0.36 6.12 -22.99
C GLN A 42 0.55 4.97 -22.00
N ALA A 43 1.48 5.08 -21.04
CA ALA A 43 1.70 4.07 -20.00
C ALA A 43 0.45 3.82 -19.15
N ALA A 44 -0.34 4.87 -18.85
CA ALA A 44 -1.59 4.71 -18.13
C ALA A 44 -2.67 4.00 -18.95
N ARG A 45 -2.70 4.21 -20.26
CA ARG A 45 -3.65 3.55 -21.18
C ARG A 45 -3.27 2.09 -21.45
N SER A 46 -1.97 1.80 -21.60
CA SER A 46 -1.49 0.43 -21.84
C SER A 46 -1.39 -0.44 -20.60
N PHE A 47 -1.66 0.10 -19.41
CA PHE A 47 -1.52 -0.62 -18.15
C PHE A 47 -2.34 -1.93 -18.08
N PRO A 48 -3.62 -1.98 -18.51
CA PRO A 48 -4.38 -3.23 -18.56
C PRO A 48 -3.76 -4.31 -19.44
N GLU A 49 -3.20 -3.94 -20.61
CA GLU A 49 -2.50 -4.84 -21.53
C GLU A 49 -1.14 -5.28 -20.96
N GLU A 50 -0.44 -4.38 -20.26
CA GLU A 50 0.82 -4.72 -19.59
C GLU A 50 0.64 -5.77 -18.50
N ILE A 51 -0.45 -5.71 -17.72
CA ILE A 51 -0.81 -6.76 -16.75
C ILE A 51 -0.97 -8.09 -17.48
N SER A 52 -1.74 -8.14 -18.58
CA SER A 52 -1.95 -9.37 -19.34
C SER A 52 -0.65 -9.94 -19.90
N LYS A 53 0.29 -9.06 -20.35
CA LYS A 53 1.62 -9.50 -20.77
C LYS A 53 2.43 -10.12 -19.63
N ILE A 54 2.34 -9.53 -18.42
CA ILE A 54 3.04 -10.08 -17.26
C ILE A 54 2.47 -11.46 -16.94
N GLN A 55 1.14 -11.62 -16.87
CA GLN A 55 0.51 -12.93 -16.68
C GLN A 55 0.99 -13.94 -17.72
N HIS A 56 1.03 -13.54 -19.00
CA HIS A 56 1.52 -14.40 -20.06
C HIS A 56 2.99 -14.80 -19.89
N TYR A 57 3.87 -13.94 -19.34
CA TYR A 57 5.27 -14.30 -19.08
C TYR A 57 5.44 -15.31 -17.95
N PHE A 58 4.50 -15.42 -17.04
CA PHE A 58 4.49 -16.45 -15.99
C PHE A 58 3.86 -17.76 -16.49
N ASP A 59 3.08 -17.74 -17.57
CA ASP A 59 2.43 -18.92 -18.11
C ASP A 59 3.46 -19.91 -18.72
N VAL A 60 3.33 -21.20 -18.38
CA VAL A 60 4.12 -22.29 -18.99
C VAL A 60 3.96 -22.36 -20.51
N GLN A 61 2.82 -21.94 -21.06
CA GLN A 61 2.56 -21.93 -22.51
C GLN A 61 3.42 -20.92 -23.26
N ASN A 62 4.02 -19.92 -22.58
CA ASN A 62 4.91 -18.95 -23.18
C ASN A 62 6.25 -19.54 -23.68
N GLN A 63 6.53 -20.81 -23.37
CA GLN A 63 7.74 -21.50 -23.86
C GLN A 63 7.88 -21.53 -25.39
N SER A 64 6.78 -21.39 -26.11
CA SER A 64 6.74 -21.26 -27.59
C SER A 64 6.76 -19.82 -28.08
N GLY A 65 6.77 -18.83 -27.18
CA GLY A 65 6.73 -17.40 -27.50
C GLY A 65 8.03 -16.90 -28.12
N LYS A 66 7.92 -15.83 -28.97
CA LYS A 66 9.10 -15.14 -29.54
C LYS A 66 9.90 -14.38 -28.47
N VAL A 67 9.22 -13.90 -27.41
CA VAL A 67 9.82 -13.22 -26.26
C VAL A 67 9.47 -14.03 -25.03
N ARG A 68 10.49 -14.46 -24.32
CA ARG A 68 10.35 -15.37 -23.17
C ARG A 68 10.98 -14.77 -21.92
N ALA A 69 10.34 -15.04 -20.79
CA ALA A 69 10.92 -14.82 -19.46
C ALA A 69 11.23 -16.18 -18.81
N ALA A 70 12.20 -16.90 -19.36
CA ALA A 70 12.45 -18.31 -19.06
C ALA A 70 12.55 -18.66 -17.56
N ILE A 71 12.98 -17.71 -16.72
CA ILE A 71 13.05 -17.89 -15.26
C ILE A 71 11.70 -17.66 -14.55
N ALA A 72 10.71 -17.09 -15.23
CA ALA A 72 9.38 -16.80 -14.70
C ALA A 72 8.33 -17.81 -15.17
N GLU A 73 8.61 -18.54 -16.26
CA GLU A 73 7.67 -19.50 -16.84
C GLU A 73 7.31 -20.62 -15.88
N GLY A 74 6.02 -20.77 -15.58
CA GLY A 74 5.51 -21.78 -14.64
C GLY A 74 5.70 -21.43 -13.17
N VAL A 75 6.14 -20.21 -12.86
CA VAL A 75 6.21 -19.74 -11.48
C VAL A 75 4.87 -19.10 -11.11
N ASP A 76 4.20 -19.63 -10.09
CA ASP A 76 2.95 -19.09 -9.57
C ASP A 76 3.27 -17.91 -8.64
N VAL A 77 3.14 -16.69 -9.17
CA VAL A 77 3.32 -15.44 -8.42
C VAL A 77 1.98 -14.74 -8.32
N PRO A 78 1.42 -14.58 -7.13
CA PRO A 78 0.18 -13.84 -6.94
C PRO A 78 0.33 -12.39 -7.40
N LEU A 79 -0.59 -11.94 -8.29
CA LEU A 79 -0.62 -10.57 -8.80
C LEU A 79 -1.69 -9.76 -8.08
N TYR A 80 -1.32 -8.58 -7.60
CA TYR A 80 -2.22 -7.64 -6.93
C TYR A 80 -2.30 -6.33 -7.70
N ILE A 81 -3.49 -5.78 -7.87
CA ILE A 81 -3.65 -4.43 -8.42
C ILE A 81 -3.54 -3.41 -7.30
N LEU A 82 -2.51 -2.57 -7.36
CA LEU A 82 -2.31 -1.48 -6.42
C LEU A 82 -2.96 -0.21 -6.95
N GLY A 83 -3.69 0.49 -6.09
CA GLY A 83 -4.29 1.76 -6.47
C GLY A 83 -4.65 2.68 -5.33
N SER A 84 -5.00 3.92 -5.69
CA SER A 84 -5.50 4.96 -4.79
C SER A 84 -6.67 5.74 -5.41
N SER A 85 -7.32 5.15 -6.42
CA SER A 85 -8.42 5.76 -7.15
C SER A 85 -9.47 4.74 -7.55
N THR A 86 -10.66 5.21 -7.93
CA THR A 86 -11.75 4.34 -8.42
C THR A 86 -11.37 3.62 -9.74
N ASN A 87 -10.54 4.23 -10.59
CA ASN A 87 -10.12 3.60 -11.84
C ASN A 87 -9.36 2.27 -11.64
N SER A 88 -8.54 2.18 -10.58
CA SER A 88 -7.85 0.93 -10.24
C SER A 88 -8.80 -0.14 -9.72
N ALA A 89 -9.89 0.26 -9.07
CA ALA A 89 -10.93 -0.65 -8.60
C ALA A 89 -11.67 -1.32 -9.78
N HIS A 90 -12.10 -0.52 -10.78
CA HIS A 90 -12.70 -1.05 -12.01
C HIS A 90 -11.76 -2.05 -12.73
N LEU A 91 -10.47 -1.71 -12.81
CA LEU A 91 -9.49 -2.57 -13.46
C LEU A 91 -9.30 -3.90 -12.71
N ALA A 92 -9.14 -3.84 -11.39
CA ALA A 92 -8.99 -5.03 -10.55
C ALA A 92 -10.23 -5.93 -10.64
N ALA A 93 -11.42 -5.34 -10.56
CA ALA A 93 -12.70 -6.03 -10.69
C ALA A 93 -12.85 -6.72 -12.05
N ALA A 94 -12.58 -6.02 -13.15
CA ALA A 94 -12.68 -6.56 -14.50
C ALA A 94 -11.66 -7.67 -14.79
N LYS A 95 -10.51 -7.67 -14.11
CA LYS A 95 -9.46 -8.68 -14.23
C LYS A 95 -9.64 -9.86 -13.25
N GLY A 96 -10.55 -9.78 -12.29
CA GLY A 96 -10.71 -10.77 -11.24
C GLY A 96 -9.45 -10.95 -10.38
N LEU A 97 -8.71 -9.87 -10.13
CA LEU A 97 -7.45 -9.88 -9.37
C LEU A 97 -7.64 -9.24 -7.98
N PRO A 98 -6.84 -9.63 -6.97
CA PRO A 98 -6.83 -8.99 -5.67
C PRO A 98 -6.56 -7.48 -5.78
N TYR A 99 -7.24 -6.68 -4.95
CA TYR A 99 -7.15 -5.23 -4.98
C TYR A 99 -6.58 -4.66 -3.69
N ALA A 100 -5.47 -3.94 -3.77
CA ALA A 100 -4.85 -3.25 -2.65
C ALA A 100 -4.97 -1.73 -2.81
N PHE A 101 -5.67 -1.09 -1.86
CA PHE A 101 -5.89 0.36 -1.85
C PHE A 101 -4.91 1.07 -0.91
N GLY A 102 -4.19 2.06 -1.43
CA GLY A 102 -3.17 2.82 -0.70
C GLY A 102 -3.75 3.91 0.21
N SER A 103 -4.64 3.57 1.15
CA SER A 103 -5.31 4.55 2.02
C SER A 103 -4.39 5.23 3.04
N HIS A 104 -3.20 4.70 3.29
CA HIS A 104 -2.19 5.31 4.15
C HIS A 104 -1.58 6.62 3.61
N PHE A 105 -1.81 6.94 2.34
CA PHE A 105 -1.40 8.21 1.73
C PHE A 105 -2.48 8.84 0.84
N ALA A 106 -3.56 8.12 0.50
CA ALA A 106 -4.64 8.61 -0.38
C ALA A 106 -6.01 8.11 0.11
N SER A 107 -6.54 8.71 1.15
CA SER A 107 -7.72 8.22 1.86
C SER A 107 -9.06 8.51 1.18
N THR A 108 -9.12 9.52 0.29
CA THR A 108 -10.39 10.13 -0.21
C THR A 108 -11.33 9.14 -0.86
N HIS A 109 -10.82 8.21 -1.66
CA HIS A 109 -11.64 7.31 -2.47
C HIS A 109 -11.74 5.89 -1.94
N LEU A 110 -11.27 5.60 -0.72
CA LEU A 110 -11.22 4.23 -0.19
C LEU A 110 -12.59 3.53 -0.29
N HIS A 111 -13.62 4.07 0.35
CA HIS A 111 -14.94 3.41 0.41
C HIS A 111 -15.59 3.27 -0.97
N SER A 112 -15.49 4.30 -1.81
CA SER A 112 -16.03 4.22 -3.17
C SER A 112 -15.30 3.19 -4.02
N ALA A 113 -13.97 3.12 -3.92
CA ALA A 113 -13.16 2.15 -4.64
C ALA A 113 -13.43 0.71 -4.18
N LEU A 114 -13.51 0.46 -2.88
CA LEU A 114 -13.89 -0.85 -2.33
C LEU A 114 -15.30 -1.26 -2.76
N GLY A 115 -16.25 -0.33 -2.73
CA GLY A 115 -17.62 -0.57 -3.20
C GLY A 115 -17.68 -0.96 -4.67
N ILE A 116 -17.03 -0.19 -5.54
CA ILE A 116 -16.92 -0.48 -6.99
C ILE A 116 -16.28 -1.86 -7.21
N TYR A 117 -15.15 -2.12 -6.58
CA TYR A 117 -14.46 -3.39 -6.75
C TYR A 117 -15.34 -4.58 -6.36
N LYS A 118 -16.00 -4.53 -5.19
CA LYS A 118 -16.88 -5.61 -4.73
C LYS A 118 -18.11 -5.78 -5.63
N GLN A 119 -18.70 -4.68 -6.11
CA GLN A 119 -19.90 -4.69 -6.93
C GLN A 119 -19.66 -5.18 -8.36
N GLU A 120 -18.52 -4.80 -8.96
CA GLU A 120 -18.21 -5.08 -10.38
C GLU A 120 -17.29 -6.29 -10.56
N PHE A 121 -16.90 -6.96 -9.48
CA PHE A 121 -15.96 -8.07 -9.51
C PHE A 121 -16.40 -9.19 -10.47
N GLN A 122 -15.49 -9.58 -11.35
CA GLN A 122 -15.66 -10.71 -12.26
C GLN A 122 -14.78 -11.87 -11.78
N PRO A 123 -15.35 -13.03 -11.45
CA PRO A 123 -14.55 -14.22 -11.09
C PRO A 123 -13.55 -14.58 -12.18
N SER A 124 -12.37 -15.03 -11.78
CA SER A 124 -11.29 -15.45 -12.68
C SER A 124 -10.73 -16.81 -12.22
N GLU A 125 -9.72 -17.31 -12.93
CA GLU A 125 -8.96 -18.49 -12.49
C GLU A 125 -8.16 -18.24 -11.20
N VAL A 126 -7.89 -16.96 -10.86
CA VAL A 126 -7.14 -16.57 -9.66
C VAL A 126 -8.06 -16.44 -8.44
N LEU A 127 -9.24 -15.82 -8.62
CA LEU A 127 -10.16 -15.53 -7.52
C LEU A 127 -11.62 -15.82 -7.92
N ASN A 128 -12.33 -16.52 -7.04
CA ASN A 128 -13.78 -16.74 -7.16
C ASN A 128 -14.61 -15.64 -6.49
N GLN A 129 -14.02 -14.90 -5.55
CA GLN A 129 -14.66 -13.83 -4.76
C GLN A 129 -13.70 -12.65 -4.62
N PRO A 130 -14.23 -11.42 -4.42
CA PRO A 130 -13.39 -10.24 -4.19
C PRO A 130 -12.44 -10.45 -3.01
N TYR A 131 -11.19 -9.98 -3.16
CA TYR A 131 -10.19 -9.92 -2.09
C TYR A 131 -9.57 -8.54 -2.02
N THR A 132 -9.67 -7.89 -0.87
CA THR A 132 -9.33 -6.48 -0.67
C THR A 132 -8.27 -6.27 0.40
N ILE A 133 -7.28 -5.44 0.11
CA ILE A 133 -6.27 -4.98 1.06
C ILE A 133 -6.38 -3.47 1.22
N ALA A 134 -6.30 -2.96 2.45
CA ALA A 134 -6.17 -1.52 2.70
C ALA A 134 -4.83 -1.19 3.35
N GLY A 135 -4.12 -0.20 2.79
CA GLY A 135 -2.92 0.35 3.38
C GLY A 135 -3.26 1.33 4.50
N VAL A 136 -2.66 1.17 5.69
CA VAL A 136 -2.86 2.05 6.84
C VAL A 136 -1.54 2.44 7.49
N ASN A 137 -1.49 3.60 8.15
CA ASN A 137 -0.35 3.97 8.99
C ASN A 137 -0.60 3.52 10.43
N VAL A 138 0.42 2.97 11.09
CA VAL A 138 0.33 2.58 12.50
C VAL A 138 1.56 3.06 13.26
N ILE A 139 1.34 3.75 14.37
CA ILE A 139 2.36 4.20 15.30
C ILE A 139 1.90 3.89 16.72
N ILE A 140 2.55 2.94 17.38
CA ILE A 140 2.19 2.48 18.70
C ILE A 140 3.34 2.73 19.69
N ALA A 141 3.00 3.25 20.85
CA ALA A 141 3.92 3.40 21.99
C ALA A 141 3.25 2.91 23.28
N ASP A 142 3.94 3.01 24.42
CA ASP A 142 3.36 2.61 25.72
C ASP A 142 2.17 3.47 26.11
N THR A 143 2.20 4.75 25.72
CA THR A 143 1.14 5.72 26.00
C THR A 143 0.70 6.44 24.74
N ASP A 144 -0.53 6.98 24.75
CA ASP A 144 -1.03 7.82 23.66
C ASP A 144 -0.16 9.08 23.48
N ALA A 145 0.35 9.66 24.58
CA ALA A 145 1.20 10.85 24.53
C ALA A 145 2.53 10.58 23.82
N GLU A 146 3.19 9.47 24.13
CA GLU A 146 4.43 9.06 23.42
C GLU A 146 4.19 8.80 21.94
N ALA A 147 3.11 8.10 21.59
CA ALA A 147 2.76 7.84 20.20
C ALA A 147 2.49 9.15 19.43
N GLN A 148 1.85 10.14 20.06
CA GLN A 148 1.63 11.46 19.45
C GLN A 148 2.95 12.20 19.19
N ILE A 149 3.94 12.09 20.08
CA ILE A 149 5.28 12.63 19.83
C ILE A 149 5.91 11.93 18.62
N LEU A 150 5.90 10.60 18.55
CA LEU A 150 6.42 9.84 17.41
C LEU A 150 5.74 10.22 16.08
N PHE A 151 4.44 10.48 16.12
CA PHE A 151 3.64 10.86 14.95
C PHE A 151 4.06 12.20 14.33
N THR A 152 4.67 13.10 15.09
CA THR A 152 5.15 14.40 14.57
C THR A 152 6.16 14.26 13.43
N SER A 153 6.94 13.17 13.42
CA SER A 153 7.86 12.85 12.31
C SER A 153 7.12 12.62 11.00
N LEU A 154 5.99 11.89 11.06
CA LEU A 154 5.15 11.61 9.88
C LEU A 154 4.42 12.87 9.40
N ILE A 155 3.93 13.71 10.30
CA ILE A 155 3.31 15.00 9.97
C ILE A 155 4.31 15.88 9.20
N LYS A 156 5.53 16.06 9.73
CA LYS A 156 6.59 16.84 9.07
C LYS A 156 6.94 16.29 7.69
N MET A 157 7.02 14.98 7.56
CA MET A 157 7.32 14.33 6.28
C MET A 157 6.27 14.65 5.22
N PHE A 158 4.99 14.43 5.50
CA PHE A 158 3.93 14.70 4.53
C PHE A 158 3.75 16.19 4.25
N TYR A 159 3.85 17.04 5.26
CA TYR A 159 3.83 18.48 5.06
C TYR A 159 4.96 18.94 4.13
N GLY A 160 6.17 18.43 4.33
CA GLY A 160 7.32 18.71 3.46
C GLY A 160 7.11 18.24 2.02
N ILE A 161 6.48 17.05 1.81
CA ILE A 161 6.15 16.56 0.47
C ILE A 161 5.19 17.52 -0.24
N PHE A 162 4.13 17.98 0.42
CA PHE A 162 3.11 18.83 -0.19
C PHE A 162 3.56 20.28 -0.38
N THR A 163 4.50 20.76 0.41
CA THR A 163 5.05 22.12 0.28
C THR A 163 6.31 22.20 -0.59
N GLY A 164 6.76 21.05 -1.15
CA GLY A 164 7.98 20.99 -1.96
C GLY A 164 9.28 21.07 -1.15
N ALA A 165 9.20 20.97 0.19
CA ALA A 165 10.33 20.97 1.12
C ALA A 165 10.64 19.56 1.67
N SER A 166 10.55 18.53 0.82
CA SER A 166 10.76 17.14 1.21
C SER A 166 12.14 16.92 1.82
N LYS A 167 12.16 16.23 2.96
CA LYS A 167 13.37 15.84 3.70
C LYS A 167 13.26 14.39 4.12
N PRO A 168 14.38 13.70 4.41
CA PRO A 168 14.35 12.41 5.10
C PRO A 168 13.53 12.52 6.39
N LEU A 169 13.01 11.39 6.88
CA LEU A 169 12.21 11.35 8.12
C LEU A 169 12.97 12.05 9.26
N GLN A 170 12.37 13.09 9.83
CA GLN A 170 12.98 13.90 10.87
C GLN A 170 12.71 13.33 12.27
N PRO A 171 13.59 13.58 13.27
CA PRO A 171 13.31 13.20 14.66
C PRO A 171 11.97 13.71 15.14
N PRO A 172 11.28 12.96 16.01
CA PRO A 172 10.05 13.43 16.65
C PRO A 172 10.37 14.58 17.61
N VAL A 173 9.39 15.44 17.81
CA VAL A 173 9.43 16.56 18.75
C VAL A 173 8.10 16.69 19.46
N GLU A 174 8.03 17.45 20.55
CA GLU A 174 6.77 17.79 21.19
C GLU A 174 5.80 18.47 20.22
N MET A 175 4.51 18.20 20.39
CA MET A 175 3.45 18.78 19.55
C MET A 175 3.23 20.24 19.95
N ASP A 176 3.78 21.17 19.15
CA ASP A 176 3.59 22.59 19.28
C ASP A 176 2.49 23.14 18.35
N ASP A 177 2.29 24.45 18.35
CA ASP A 177 1.24 25.08 17.53
C ASP A 177 1.59 25.04 16.05
N GLU A 178 2.87 25.09 15.67
CA GLU A 178 3.30 24.97 14.29
C GLU A 178 2.98 23.58 13.73
N LEU A 179 3.29 22.53 14.47
CA LEU A 179 2.95 21.15 14.09
C LEU A 179 1.45 20.90 14.02
N ARG A 180 0.67 21.50 14.94
CA ARG A 180 -0.79 21.46 14.86
C ARG A 180 -1.31 22.09 13.57
N GLN A 181 -0.75 23.25 13.17
CA GLN A 181 -1.09 23.88 11.90
C GLN A 181 -0.68 23.04 10.69
N MET A 182 0.52 22.45 10.70
CA MET A 182 0.95 21.50 9.66
C MET A 182 -0.02 20.33 9.53
N PHE A 183 -0.44 19.72 10.64
CA PHE A 183 -1.39 18.61 10.65
C PHE A 183 -2.79 19.03 10.20
N GLN A 184 -3.22 20.25 10.53
CA GLN A 184 -4.52 20.81 10.09
C GLN A 184 -4.51 21.23 8.62
N HIS A 185 -3.35 21.27 7.95
CA HIS A 185 -3.32 21.50 6.50
C HIS A 185 -4.22 20.48 5.78
N PRO A 186 -5.21 20.91 4.97
CA PRO A 186 -6.25 20.02 4.46
C PRO A 186 -5.71 18.76 3.79
N THR A 187 -4.65 18.90 2.98
CA THR A 187 -4.04 17.77 2.28
C THR A 187 -3.35 16.80 3.24
N VAL A 188 -2.62 17.32 4.27
CA VAL A 188 -1.94 16.49 5.27
C VAL A 188 -2.96 15.73 6.10
N TYR A 189 -3.98 16.43 6.60
CA TYR A 189 -5.05 15.84 7.39
C TYR A 189 -5.77 14.72 6.62
N GLN A 190 -6.14 15.00 5.37
CA GLN A 190 -6.80 14.02 4.52
C GLN A 190 -5.89 12.82 4.22
N THR A 191 -4.60 13.05 3.96
CA THR A 191 -3.63 11.99 3.68
C THR A 191 -3.44 11.09 4.90
N LEU A 192 -3.34 11.67 6.10
CA LEU A 192 -3.10 10.93 7.34
C LEU A 192 -4.38 10.42 8.03
N LYS A 193 -5.54 10.52 7.38
CA LYS A 193 -6.84 10.14 7.94
C LYS A 193 -6.87 8.70 8.50
N TYR A 194 -6.23 7.77 7.82
CA TYR A 194 -6.14 6.37 8.24
C TYR A 194 -4.76 6.08 8.86
N SER A 195 -4.42 6.90 9.87
CA SER A 195 -3.27 6.70 10.75
C SER A 195 -3.75 6.35 12.15
N PHE A 196 -3.44 5.16 12.61
CA PHE A 196 -3.76 4.68 13.96
C PHE A 196 -2.58 4.95 14.87
N VAL A 197 -2.73 5.94 15.75
CA VAL A 197 -1.66 6.48 16.59
C VAL A 197 -2.10 6.46 18.05
N GLY A 198 -1.35 5.79 18.90
CA GLY A 198 -1.68 5.74 20.32
C GLY A 198 -1.06 4.55 21.04
N SER A 199 -1.58 4.30 22.23
CA SER A 199 -1.33 3.09 23.01
C SER A 199 -1.93 1.86 22.32
N LYS A 200 -1.53 0.67 22.76
CA LYS A 200 -2.08 -0.59 22.28
C LYS A 200 -3.62 -0.62 22.27
N ALA A 201 -4.24 -0.12 23.35
CA ALA A 201 -5.71 -0.09 23.46
C ALA A 201 -6.35 0.85 22.44
N THR A 202 -5.81 2.06 22.29
CA THR A 202 -6.29 3.07 21.35
C THR A 202 -6.18 2.58 19.91
N VAL A 203 -5.04 2.02 19.53
CA VAL A 203 -4.80 1.52 18.17
C VAL A 203 -5.66 0.29 17.86
N LYS A 204 -5.80 -0.65 18.82
CA LYS A 204 -6.70 -1.81 18.67
C LYS A 204 -8.14 -1.37 18.36
N ALA A 205 -8.69 -0.47 19.16
CA ALA A 205 -10.04 0.04 18.94
C ALA A 205 -10.19 0.76 17.57
N GLY A 206 -9.17 1.51 17.17
CA GLY A 206 -9.13 2.17 15.87
C GLY A 206 -9.13 1.19 14.68
N ILE A 207 -8.30 0.16 14.75
CA ILE A 207 -8.22 -0.89 13.73
C ILE A 207 -9.52 -1.68 13.65
N GLN A 208 -10.11 -2.08 14.78
CA GLN A 208 -11.39 -2.81 14.80
C GLN A 208 -12.50 -2.02 14.11
N ARG A 209 -12.65 -0.73 14.47
CA ARG A 209 -13.64 0.15 13.82
C ARG A 209 -13.37 0.29 12.31
N PHE A 210 -12.11 0.42 11.90
CA PHE A 210 -11.76 0.50 10.49
C PHE A 210 -12.14 -0.77 9.73
N LEU A 211 -11.89 -1.95 10.31
CA LEU A 211 -12.27 -3.24 9.73
C LEU A 211 -13.79 -3.39 9.63
N GLU A 212 -14.53 -2.96 10.66
CA GLU A 212 -15.99 -2.93 10.65
C GLU A 212 -16.55 -2.03 9.54
N ASP A 213 -15.96 -0.84 9.36
CA ASP A 213 -16.41 0.16 8.38
C ASP A 213 -16.07 -0.21 6.93
N THR A 214 -14.93 -0.84 6.70
CA THR A 214 -14.41 -1.11 5.35
C THR A 214 -14.65 -2.53 4.87
N GLN A 215 -14.75 -3.48 5.79
CA GLN A 215 -14.88 -4.91 5.48
C GLN A 215 -13.78 -5.37 4.51
N VAL A 216 -12.54 -4.93 4.73
CA VAL A 216 -11.38 -5.41 3.98
C VAL A 216 -10.90 -6.73 4.53
N ASP A 217 -10.33 -7.57 3.66
CA ASP A 217 -9.86 -8.90 4.02
C ASP A 217 -8.48 -8.85 4.70
N GLU A 218 -7.66 -7.83 4.37
CA GLU A 218 -6.30 -7.70 4.88
C GLU A 218 -5.91 -6.23 5.09
N LEU A 219 -5.01 -6.00 6.05
CA LEU A 219 -4.35 -4.70 6.27
C LEU A 219 -2.87 -4.78 5.90
N MET A 220 -2.43 -3.86 5.05
CA MET A 220 -1.02 -3.60 4.82
C MET A 220 -0.58 -2.38 5.64
N VAL A 221 0.29 -2.62 6.62
CA VAL A 221 0.68 -1.59 7.58
C VAL A 221 1.99 -0.90 7.19
N SER A 222 1.96 0.42 7.15
CA SER A 222 3.15 1.28 7.08
C SER A 222 3.45 1.84 8.47
N SER A 223 4.63 1.56 9.00
CA SER A 223 5.09 2.07 10.32
C SER A 223 6.30 2.98 10.13
N ASN A 224 6.04 4.23 9.75
CA ASN A 224 7.07 5.26 9.55
C ASN A 224 7.44 5.93 10.88
N VAL A 225 8.02 5.17 11.79
CA VAL A 225 8.49 5.63 13.10
C VAL A 225 9.96 5.96 13.04
N PHE A 226 10.33 7.16 13.54
CA PHE A 226 11.73 7.56 13.66
C PHE A 226 12.44 6.77 14.77
N GLY A 227 13.64 6.32 14.47
CA GLY A 227 14.43 5.48 15.38
C GLY A 227 14.07 3.99 15.27
N PHE A 228 15.11 3.18 15.21
CA PHE A 228 14.96 1.74 15.01
C PHE A 228 14.21 1.06 16.15
N GLU A 229 14.58 1.35 17.39
CA GLU A 229 13.99 0.76 18.61
C GLU A 229 12.47 1.05 18.69
N ASN A 230 12.09 2.31 18.49
CA ASN A 230 10.68 2.71 18.52
C ASN A 230 9.87 2.02 17.41
N ARG A 231 10.48 1.84 16.22
CA ARG A 231 9.82 1.17 15.11
C ARG A 231 9.62 -0.32 15.40
N ILE A 232 10.63 -1.00 15.93
CA ILE A 232 10.52 -2.42 16.32
C ILE A 232 9.43 -2.57 17.37
N LYS A 233 9.45 -1.75 18.45
CA LYS A 233 8.43 -1.77 19.49
C LYS A 233 7.02 -1.57 18.93
N SER A 234 6.84 -0.60 18.03
CA SER A 234 5.54 -0.36 17.39
C SER A 234 5.05 -1.58 16.60
N VAL A 235 5.93 -2.29 15.90
CA VAL A 235 5.59 -3.51 15.15
C VAL A 235 5.28 -4.68 16.08
N GLU A 236 6.02 -4.85 17.16
CA GLU A 236 5.78 -5.91 18.18
C GLU A 236 4.41 -5.73 18.83
N LEU A 237 4.09 -4.50 19.29
CA LEU A 237 2.77 -4.19 19.85
C LEU A 237 1.63 -4.39 18.84
N LEU A 238 1.87 -4.06 17.56
CA LEU A 238 0.90 -4.35 16.50
C LEU A 238 0.67 -5.85 16.33
N ALA A 239 1.73 -6.65 16.32
CA ALA A 239 1.60 -8.10 16.21
C ALA A 239 0.77 -8.71 17.34
N GLU A 240 0.88 -8.18 18.56
CA GLU A 240 0.02 -8.56 19.69
C GLU A 240 -1.45 -8.18 19.45
N ILE A 241 -1.71 -6.96 18.98
CA ILE A 241 -3.06 -6.48 18.63
C ILE A 241 -3.73 -7.41 17.62
N ILE A 242 -3.02 -7.73 16.53
CA ILE A 242 -3.56 -8.58 15.46
C ILE A 242 -3.88 -9.99 15.98
N LYS A 243 -3.01 -10.57 16.83
CA LYS A 243 -3.31 -11.84 17.47
C LYS A 243 -4.58 -11.79 18.34
N GLU A 244 -4.77 -10.70 19.08
CA GLU A 244 -5.96 -10.50 19.90
C GLU A 244 -7.24 -10.31 19.07
N ILE A 245 -7.16 -9.58 17.94
CA ILE A 245 -8.30 -9.39 17.04
C ILE A 245 -8.70 -10.71 16.37
N ASN A 246 -7.73 -11.50 15.91
CA ASN A 246 -7.98 -12.76 15.22
C ASN A 246 -8.51 -13.87 16.15
N ASN A 247 -8.35 -13.71 17.46
CA ASN A 247 -8.82 -14.68 18.48
C ASN A 247 -10.16 -14.27 19.12
N SER A 248 -10.74 -13.14 18.76
CA SER A 248 -11.99 -12.61 19.28
C SER A 248 -13.16 -12.88 18.35
#